data_596944a352f70da6be568e2a29dfb906
#
_entry.id   596944a352f70da6be568e2a29dfb906
#
_cell.length_a   1.000
_cell.length_b   1.000
_cell.length_c   1.000
_cell.angle_alpha   90.00
_cell.angle_beta   90.00
_cell.angle_gamma   90.00
#
_symmetry.space_group_name_H-M   'P 1'
#
loop_
_entity.id
_entity.type
_entity.pdbx_description
1 polymer ?
#
loop_
_entity_poly.entity_id
_entity_poly.type
_entity_poly.pdbx_seq_one_letter_code
_entity_poly.pdbx_strand_id
1 'polypeptide(L)'
;RLNQDFLYRRSKKITTELEEKYHLHKAQREKLSPDTPICKVDPDGDIKRQVANSVKMVGMRWKFQSIGEYNAILGLYHTKCEQTDGRVNGREYHGLVYFATDDNGNVIVTPLKASRLGKFASRTAIDSRFERAKDKIDIAPTRRSVADALARSSDKDGFIAKLKESNIDVVFRYTDEGRIYGVTFVDHGTQTSLNGSRLGKEFSANALQTRFSQAQPQQPIQQQPNRQP
;
A
#
# COMPACT_ATOMS: atom_id res chain seq x y z
N ARG A 1 -26.98 26.35 29.27
CA ARG A 1 -26.11 25.68 28.23
C ARG A 1 -26.24 26.50 26.95
N LEU A 2 -25.18 27.14 26.51
CA LEU A 2 -25.11 27.83 25.20
C LEU A 2 -25.29 26.80 24.08
N ASN A 3 -26.22 27.08 23.15
CA ASN A 3 -26.46 26.19 22.02
C ASN A 3 -25.24 26.17 21.08
N GLN A 4 -24.53 25.03 21.00
CA GLN A 4 -23.30 24.90 20.25
C GLN A 4 -23.48 25.09 18.72
N ASP A 5 -24.68 24.81 18.19
CA ASP A 5 -24.99 25.02 16.76
C ASP A 5 -24.98 26.50 16.38
N PHE A 6 -25.36 27.37 17.30
CA PHE A 6 -25.31 28.81 17.07
C PHE A 6 -23.88 29.36 17.03
N LEU A 7 -22.99 28.81 17.86
CA LEU A 7 -21.56 29.18 17.87
C LEU A 7 -20.86 28.79 16.58
N TYR A 8 -21.11 27.58 16.06
CA TYR A 8 -20.54 27.10 14.82
C TYR A 8 -20.94 27.97 13.60
N ARG A 9 -22.23 28.29 13.48
CA ARG A 9 -22.73 29.15 12.38
C ARG A 9 -22.17 30.57 12.45
N ARG A 10 -22.09 31.16 13.64
CA ARG A 10 -21.48 32.49 13.86
C ARG A 10 -19.99 32.48 13.54
N SER A 11 -19.24 31.53 14.07
CA SER A 11 -17.81 31.37 13.81
C SER A 11 -17.56 31.24 12.32
N LYS A 12 -18.30 30.38 11.61
CA LYS A 12 -18.16 30.21 10.17
C LYS A 12 -18.43 31.50 9.39
N LYS A 13 -19.46 32.27 9.77
CA LYS A 13 -19.77 33.56 9.13
C LYS A 13 -18.63 34.55 9.31
N ILE A 14 -18.15 34.70 10.55
CA ILE A 14 -17.03 35.62 10.87
C ILE A 14 -15.74 35.21 10.12
N THR A 15 -15.43 33.90 10.08
CA THR A 15 -14.25 33.41 9.34
C THR A 15 -14.36 33.74 7.86
N THR A 16 -15.53 33.53 7.24
CA THR A 16 -15.74 33.87 5.83
C THR A 16 -15.60 35.38 5.57
N GLU A 17 -16.16 36.24 6.45
CA GLU A 17 -16.02 37.69 6.34
C GLU A 17 -14.56 38.16 6.48
N LEU A 18 -13.79 37.52 7.36
CA LEU A 18 -12.35 37.84 7.53
C LEU A 18 -11.54 37.35 6.31
N GLU A 19 -11.81 36.15 5.80
CA GLU A 19 -11.17 35.62 4.61
C GLU A 19 -11.39 36.55 3.39
N GLU A 20 -12.60 37.05 3.21
CA GLU A 20 -12.95 38.00 2.14
C GLU A 20 -12.29 39.37 2.35
N LYS A 21 -12.39 39.92 3.57
CA LYS A 21 -11.86 41.26 3.89
C LYS A 21 -10.35 41.37 3.75
N TYR A 22 -9.61 40.29 4.09
CA TYR A 22 -8.15 40.27 4.07
C TYR A 22 -7.56 39.49 2.90
N HIS A 23 -8.40 39.09 1.92
CA HIS A 23 -7.99 38.28 0.77
C HIS A 23 -7.23 37.02 1.16
N LEU A 24 -7.63 36.38 2.28
CA LEU A 24 -7.00 35.16 2.76
C LEU A 24 -7.47 33.95 1.92
N HIS A 25 -6.60 32.98 1.74
CA HIS A 25 -7.02 31.73 1.14
C HIS A 25 -8.09 31.07 1.98
N LYS A 26 -9.27 30.81 1.36
CA LYS A 26 -10.37 30.13 2.04
C LYS A 26 -9.89 28.77 2.52
N ALA A 27 -10.04 28.51 3.83
CA ALA A 27 -9.75 27.21 4.43
C ALA A 27 -10.80 26.16 4.01
N GLN A 28 -11.04 26.03 2.70
CA GLN A 28 -11.90 24.98 2.18
C GLN A 28 -11.12 23.67 2.19
N ARG A 29 -11.69 22.66 2.86
CA ARG A 29 -11.22 21.30 2.67
C ARG A 29 -11.43 20.95 1.19
N GLU A 30 -10.33 20.90 0.44
CA GLU A 30 -10.38 20.37 -0.91
C GLU A 30 -11.05 18.98 -0.87
N LYS A 31 -12.15 18.86 -1.58
CA LYS A 31 -12.79 17.55 -1.72
C LYS A 31 -11.88 16.70 -2.58
N LEU A 32 -11.34 15.62 -2.01
CA LEU A 32 -10.58 14.65 -2.77
C LEU A 32 -11.45 14.14 -3.92
N SER A 33 -11.01 14.41 -5.14
CA SER A 33 -11.61 13.88 -6.36
C SER A 33 -10.93 12.56 -6.73
N PRO A 34 -11.51 11.71 -7.57
CA PRO A 34 -10.84 10.52 -8.08
C PRO A 34 -9.49 10.81 -8.76
N ASP A 35 -9.28 12.03 -9.28
CA ASP A 35 -8.07 12.42 -10.00
C ASP A 35 -7.00 13.06 -9.10
N THR A 36 -7.30 13.30 -7.82
CA THR A 36 -6.33 13.88 -6.87
C THR A 36 -5.10 12.98 -6.77
N PRO A 37 -3.87 13.44 -7.03
CA PRO A 37 -2.67 12.62 -6.89
C PRO A 37 -2.54 12.04 -5.48
N ILE A 38 -2.09 10.79 -5.39
CA ILE A 38 -1.73 10.19 -4.11
C ILE A 38 -0.26 10.49 -3.88
N CYS A 39 0.03 11.25 -2.83
CA CYS A 39 1.40 11.59 -2.46
C CYS A 39 1.93 10.60 -1.42
N LYS A 40 3.24 10.38 -1.41
CA LYS A 40 3.94 9.71 -0.32
C LYS A 40 3.76 10.51 0.97
N VAL A 41 3.73 9.81 2.10
CA VAL A 41 3.66 10.47 3.41
C VAL A 41 4.96 11.24 3.67
N ASP A 42 4.83 12.53 3.95
CA ASP A 42 5.90 13.41 4.37
C ASP A 42 5.93 13.44 5.91
N PRO A 43 7.06 13.06 6.54
CA PRO A 43 7.19 13.04 7.99
C PRO A 43 6.98 14.38 8.68
N ASP A 44 7.29 15.49 7.98
CA ASP A 44 7.19 16.85 8.51
C ASP A 44 5.78 17.45 8.41
N GLY A 45 4.85 16.74 7.74
CA GLY A 45 3.47 17.18 7.53
C GLY A 45 2.46 16.62 8.52
N ASP A 46 1.17 16.89 8.27
CA ASP A 46 0.06 16.23 9.00
C ASP A 46 -0.06 14.77 8.57
N ILE A 47 0.70 13.91 9.22
CA ILE A 47 0.79 12.47 8.91
C ILE A 47 -0.58 11.80 8.95
N LYS A 48 -1.41 12.12 9.95
CA LYS A 48 -2.77 11.54 10.05
C LYS A 48 -3.61 11.87 8.84
N ARG A 49 -3.58 13.12 8.39
CA ARG A 49 -4.31 13.60 7.20
C ARG A 49 -3.78 12.94 5.94
N GLN A 50 -2.46 12.83 5.80
CA GLN A 50 -1.81 12.22 4.65
C GLN A 50 -2.14 10.74 4.56
N VAL A 51 -2.01 9.96 5.65
CA VAL A 51 -2.41 8.55 5.71
C VAL A 51 -3.90 8.38 5.40
N ALA A 52 -4.77 9.23 5.96
CA ALA A 52 -6.20 9.17 5.66
C ALA A 52 -6.49 9.41 4.17
N ASN A 53 -5.79 10.36 3.54
CA ASN A 53 -5.90 10.64 2.12
C ASN A 53 -5.44 9.45 1.27
N SER A 54 -4.27 8.88 1.54
CA SER A 54 -3.74 7.72 0.84
C SER A 54 -4.70 6.53 0.93
N VAL A 55 -5.15 6.18 2.13
CA VAL A 55 -6.11 5.10 2.38
C VAL A 55 -7.43 5.31 1.62
N LYS A 56 -7.95 6.54 1.63
CA LYS A 56 -9.19 6.89 0.93
C LYS A 56 -9.01 6.78 -0.59
N MET A 57 -7.95 7.37 -1.13
CA MET A 57 -7.69 7.42 -2.57
C MET A 57 -7.37 6.04 -3.14
N VAL A 58 -6.54 5.26 -2.45
CA VAL A 58 -6.28 3.85 -2.83
C VAL A 58 -7.59 3.08 -2.86
N GLY A 59 -8.42 3.21 -1.83
CA GLY A 59 -9.71 2.53 -1.78
C GLY A 59 -10.74 3.00 -2.83
N MET A 60 -10.58 4.16 -3.43
CA MET A 60 -11.44 4.66 -4.52
C MET A 60 -11.00 4.18 -5.89
N ARG A 61 -9.68 4.06 -6.13
CA ARG A 61 -9.12 3.81 -7.46
C ARG A 61 -8.74 2.38 -7.69
N TRP A 62 -8.17 1.73 -6.67
CA TRP A 62 -7.50 0.44 -6.83
C TRP A 62 -8.42 -0.74 -6.57
N LYS A 63 -8.16 -1.82 -7.28
CA LYS A 63 -8.82 -3.11 -7.12
C LYS A 63 -7.84 -4.10 -6.47
N PHE A 64 -8.25 -4.71 -5.38
CA PHE A 64 -7.46 -5.66 -4.60
C PHE A 64 -8.38 -6.59 -3.80
N GLN A 65 -7.93 -7.78 -3.42
CA GLN A 65 -8.77 -8.81 -2.77
C GLN A 65 -8.14 -9.39 -1.49
N SER A 66 -7.04 -8.81 -1.03
CA SER A 66 -6.40 -9.24 0.22
C SER A 66 -5.68 -8.07 0.88
N ILE A 67 -5.41 -8.18 2.19
CA ILE A 67 -4.60 -7.20 2.91
C ILE A 67 -3.17 -7.14 2.34
N GLY A 68 -2.63 -8.25 1.86
CA GLY A 68 -1.31 -8.27 1.21
C GLY A 68 -1.27 -7.46 -0.08
N GLU A 69 -2.29 -7.60 -0.94
CA GLU A 69 -2.45 -6.79 -2.16
C GLU A 69 -2.69 -5.31 -1.84
N TYR A 70 -3.49 -5.04 -0.81
CA TYR A 70 -3.75 -3.69 -0.33
C TYR A 70 -2.46 -3.02 0.19
N ASN A 71 -1.67 -3.74 0.98
CA ASN A 71 -0.39 -3.24 1.49
C ASN A 71 0.66 -3.01 0.41
N ALA A 72 0.64 -3.79 -0.67
CA ALA A 72 1.54 -3.55 -1.80
C ALA A 72 1.29 -2.17 -2.44
N ILE A 73 0.01 -1.76 -2.54
CA ILE A 73 -0.33 -0.41 -3.03
C ILE A 73 0.00 0.65 -1.99
N LEU A 74 -0.39 0.45 -0.73
CA LEU A 74 -0.17 1.42 0.34
C LEU A 74 1.32 1.71 0.55
N GLY A 75 2.17 0.69 0.42
CA GLY A 75 3.62 0.82 0.55
C GLY A 75 4.24 1.79 -0.45
N LEU A 76 3.68 1.91 -1.66
CA LEU A 76 4.13 2.90 -2.65
C LEU A 76 3.96 4.35 -2.15
N TYR A 77 3.07 4.55 -1.18
CA TYR A 77 2.74 5.86 -0.60
C TYR A 77 3.18 5.97 0.88
N HIS A 78 4.15 5.17 1.30
CA HIS A 78 4.69 5.14 2.67
C HIS A 78 3.61 4.91 3.73
N THR A 79 2.67 4.05 3.43
CA THR A 79 1.58 3.66 4.34
C THR A 79 1.51 2.14 4.43
N LYS A 80 1.21 1.63 5.62
CA LYS A 80 1.02 0.20 5.88
C LYS A 80 -0.27 -0.01 6.67
N CYS A 81 -0.92 -1.15 6.47
CA CYS A 81 -2.11 -1.57 7.20
C CYS A 81 -1.88 -2.93 7.84
N GLU A 82 -2.25 -3.08 9.11
CA GLU A 82 -2.22 -4.35 9.82
C GLU A 82 -3.59 -4.67 10.42
N GLN A 83 -3.89 -5.96 10.47
CA GLN A 83 -5.07 -6.48 11.15
C GLN A 83 -4.78 -6.54 12.65
N THR A 84 -5.75 -6.15 13.45
CA THR A 84 -5.70 -6.28 14.91
C THR A 84 -6.95 -6.98 15.39
N ASP A 85 -6.74 -8.08 16.08
CA ASP A 85 -7.80 -8.82 16.72
C ASP A 85 -7.66 -8.67 18.24
N GLY A 86 -8.77 -8.63 18.96
CA GLY A 86 -8.76 -8.50 20.39
C GLY A 86 -10.14 -8.70 21.01
N ARG A 87 -10.20 -8.61 22.34
CA ARG A 87 -11.42 -8.76 23.12
C ARG A 87 -11.58 -7.57 24.06
N VAL A 88 -12.73 -6.91 23.99
CA VAL A 88 -13.09 -5.80 24.90
C VAL A 88 -14.46 -6.07 25.49
N ASN A 89 -14.56 -6.06 26.81
CA ASN A 89 -15.81 -6.33 27.54
C ASN A 89 -16.47 -7.65 27.09
N GLY A 90 -15.68 -8.71 26.89
CA GLY A 90 -16.17 -10.01 26.45
C GLY A 90 -16.53 -10.14 24.97
N ARG A 91 -16.49 -9.06 24.20
CA ARG A 91 -16.77 -9.04 22.75
C ARG A 91 -15.47 -9.03 21.95
N GLU A 92 -15.38 -9.92 20.98
CA GLU A 92 -14.28 -9.93 20.02
C GLU A 92 -14.40 -8.75 19.06
N TYR A 93 -13.26 -8.16 18.70
CA TYR A 93 -13.21 -7.15 17.66
C TYR A 93 -12.13 -7.51 16.63
N HIS A 94 -12.42 -7.21 15.37
CA HIS A 94 -11.50 -7.35 14.25
C HIS A 94 -11.33 -5.96 13.64
N GLY A 95 -10.18 -5.37 13.89
CA GLY A 95 -9.87 -3.99 13.50
C GLY A 95 -8.76 -3.88 12.48
N LEU A 96 -8.54 -2.66 12.01
CA LEU A 96 -7.35 -2.30 11.23
C LEU A 96 -6.63 -1.15 11.93
N VAL A 97 -5.31 -1.20 11.87
CA VAL A 97 -4.42 -0.09 12.23
C VAL A 97 -3.56 0.27 11.02
N TYR A 98 -3.25 1.54 10.91
CA TYR A 98 -2.46 2.10 9.83
C TYR A 98 -1.21 2.74 10.38
N PHE A 99 -0.14 2.64 9.62
CA PHE A 99 1.17 3.18 9.95
C PHE A 99 1.66 4.05 8.82
N ALA A 100 2.35 5.13 9.15
CA ALA A 100 3.22 5.81 8.21
C ALA A 100 4.61 5.19 8.28
N THR A 101 5.26 5.04 7.14
CA THR A 101 6.60 4.45 7.02
C THR A 101 7.55 5.40 6.31
N ASP A 102 8.85 5.19 6.52
CA ASP A 102 9.92 5.82 5.74
C ASP A 102 10.17 5.06 4.41
N ASP A 103 11.17 5.50 3.63
CA ASP A 103 11.60 4.85 2.39
C ASP A 103 12.08 3.40 2.60
N ASN A 104 12.52 3.05 3.80
CA ASN A 104 12.97 1.71 4.17
C ASN A 104 11.85 0.82 4.71
N GLY A 105 10.63 1.35 4.85
CA GLY A 105 9.47 0.65 5.41
C GLY A 105 9.42 0.65 6.94
N ASN A 106 10.30 1.38 7.64
CA ASN A 106 10.26 1.51 9.09
C ASN A 106 9.10 2.41 9.52
N VAL A 107 8.44 2.06 10.60
CA VAL A 107 7.34 2.85 11.16
C VAL A 107 7.87 4.13 11.80
N ILE A 108 7.35 5.28 11.37
CA ILE A 108 7.81 6.61 11.84
C ILE A 108 6.88 7.26 12.87
N VAL A 109 5.68 6.71 13.09
CA VAL A 109 4.72 7.26 14.08
C VAL A 109 3.94 6.16 14.77
N THR A 110 3.30 6.52 15.90
CA THR A 110 2.37 5.61 16.59
C THR A 110 1.22 5.16 15.70
N PRO A 111 0.79 3.90 15.80
CA PRO A 111 -0.28 3.35 14.98
C PRO A 111 -1.56 4.16 15.01
N LEU A 112 -2.16 4.38 13.84
CA LEU A 112 -3.42 5.09 13.69
C LEU A 112 -4.57 4.08 13.58
N LYS A 113 -5.43 4.01 14.59
CA LYS A 113 -6.64 3.16 14.53
C LYS A 113 -7.52 3.60 13.35
N ALA A 114 -8.08 2.64 12.61
CA ALA A 114 -8.99 2.89 11.48
C ALA A 114 -10.14 3.85 11.86
N SER A 115 -10.69 3.73 13.07
CA SER A 115 -11.75 4.60 13.58
C SER A 115 -11.36 6.09 13.66
N ARG A 116 -10.06 6.39 13.81
CA ARG A 116 -9.54 7.77 13.83
C ARG A 116 -9.36 8.37 12.43
N LEU A 117 -9.26 7.52 11.40
CA LEU A 117 -9.14 7.96 10.00
C LEU A 117 -10.52 8.17 9.36
N GLY A 118 -11.50 7.31 9.67
CA GLY A 118 -12.87 7.41 9.20
C GLY A 118 -13.45 6.06 8.75
N LYS A 119 -14.75 6.04 8.47
CA LYS A 119 -15.49 4.82 8.09
C LYS A 119 -14.87 4.10 6.88
N PHE A 120 -14.29 4.86 5.92
CA PHE A 120 -13.67 4.31 4.72
C PHE A 120 -12.43 3.44 5.00
N ALA A 121 -11.79 3.61 6.16
CA ALA A 121 -10.61 2.88 6.60
C ALA A 121 -10.95 1.63 7.45
N SER A 122 -12.22 1.42 7.79
CA SER A 122 -12.65 0.32 8.66
C SER A 122 -12.47 -1.05 7.97
N ARG A 123 -12.35 -2.11 8.78
CA ARG A 123 -12.29 -3.49 8.29
C ARG A 123 -13.45 -3.80 7.35
N THR A 124 -14.67 -3.51 7.76
CA THR A 124 -15.88 -3.71 6.95
C THR A 124 -15.82 -2.99 5.60
N ALA A 125 -15.28 -1.75 5.57
CA ALA A 125 -15.14 -1.02 4.31
C ALA A 125 -14.12 -1.65 3.38
N ILE A 126 -13.02 -2.18 3.92
CA ILE A 126 -11.98 -2.87 3.13
C ILE A 126 -12.52 -4.22 2.61
N ASP A 127 -13.16 -5.01 3.46
CA ASP A 127 -13.77 -6.30 3.07
C ASP A 127 -14.83 -6.09 1.96
N SER A 128 -15.64 -5.04 2.06
CA SER A 128 -16.58 -4.67 0.99
C SER A 128 -15.90 -4.31 -0.34
N ARG A 129 -14.65 -3.80 -0.30
CA ARG A 129 -13.87 -3.57 -1.52
C ARG A 129 -13.34 -4.87 -2.10
N PHE A 130 -12.90 -5.82 -1.26
CA PHE A 130 -12.51 -7.15 -1.72
C PHE A 130 -13.64 -7.81 -2.48
N GLU A 131 -14.85 -7.83 -1.93
CA GLU A 131 -16.01 -8.42 -2.59
C GLU A 131 -16.33 -7.73 -3.94
N ARG A 132 -16.37 -6.41 -3.95
CA ARG A 132 -16.61 -5.65 -5.19
C ARG A 132 -15.53 -5.82 -6.25
N ALA A 133 -14.31 -6.17 -5.86
CA ALA A 133 -13.22 -6.38 -6.79
C ALA A 133 -13.24 -7.77 -7.44
N LYS A 134 -13.94 -8.78 -6.85
CA LYS A 134 -13.97 -10.16 -7.36
C LYS A 134 -14.36 -10.24 -8.83
N ASP A 135 -15.42 -9.55 -9.20
CA ASP A 135 -15.97 -9.59 -10.56
C ASP A 135 -15.41 -8.52 -11.50
N LYS A 136 -14.55 -7.62 -10.99
CA LYS A 136 -14.05 -6.46 -11.74
C LYS A 136 -12.57 -6.55 -12.09
N ILE A 137 -11.88 -7.56 -11.63
CA ILE A 137 -10.46 -7.77 -11.90
C ILE A 137 -10.32 -8.69 -13.10
N ASP A 138 -9.84 -8.14 -14.21
CA ASP A 138 -9.30 -8.94 -15.31
C ASP A 138 -7.80 -9.13 -15.08
N ILE A 139 -7.38 -10.36 -14.88
CA ILE A 139 -5.98 -10.73 -14.62
C ILE A 139 -5.17 -10.91 -15.92
N ALA A 140 -5.84 -11.07 -17.07
CA ALA A 140 -5.18 -11.45 -18.31
C ALA A 140 -4.19 -10.40 -18.84
N PRO A 141 -4.46 -9.08 -18.80
CA PRO A 141 -3.50 -8.08 -19.23
C PRO A 141 -2.23 -8.09 -18.37
N THR A 142 -2.39 -8.02 -17.05
CA THR A 142 -1.26 -8.03 -16.10
C THR A 142 -0.46 -9.32 -16.21
N ARG A 143 -1.14 -10.48 -16.33
CA ARG A 143 -0.46 -11.78 -16.52
C ARG A 143 0.40 -11.80 -17.77
N ARG A 144 -0.09 -11.27 -18.91
CA ARG A 144 0.69 -11.21 -20.16
C ARG A 144 1.94 -10.35 -19.99
N SER A 145 1.81 -9.15 -19.41
CA SER A 145 2.95 -8.26 -19.19
C SER A 145 3.98 -8.86 -18.24
N VAL A 146 3.53 -9.53 -17.17
CA VAL A 146 4.44 -10.20 -16.21
C VAL A 146 5.13 -11.40 -16.86
N ALA A 147 4.42 -12.19 -17.69
CA ALA A 147 5.00 -13.31 -18.42
C ALA A 147 6.06 -12.85 -19.43
N ASP A 148 5.78 -11.79 -20.19
CA ASP A 148 6.72 -11.20 -21.14
C ASP A 148 7.95 -10.63 -20.43
N ALA A 149 7.78 -9.89 -19.34
CA ALA A 149 8.89 -9.39 -18.53
C ALA A 149 9.76 -10.53 -18.00
N LEU A 150 9.15 -11.61 -17.51
CA LEU A 150 9.87 -12.78 -17.00
C LEU A 150 10.62 -13.53 -18.10
N ALA A 151 10.04 -13.64 -19.30
CA ALA A 151 10.69 -14.31 -20.44
C ALA A 151 11.91 -13.51 -20.95
N ARG A 152 11.89 -12.19 -20.87
CA ARG A 152 12.94 -11.27 -21.34
C ARG A 152 13.95 -10.88 -20.26
N SER A 153 13.91 -11.48 -19.09
CA SER A 153 14.83 -11.22 -17.98
C SER A 153 15.60 -12.47 -17.58
N SER A 154 16.89 -12.30 -17.31
CA SER A 154 17.77 -13.36 -16.80
C SER A 154 17.86 -13.38 -15.28
N ASP A 155 17.68 -12.22 -14.64
CA ASP A 155 17.83 -12.02 -13.21
C ASP A 155 16.68 -11.20 -12.62
N LYS A 156 16.69 -11.01 -11.30
CA LYS A 156 15.65 -10.30 -10.57
C LYS A 156 15.60 -8.81 -10.93
N ASP A 157 16.76 -8.17 -11.08
CA ASP A 157 16.81 -6.72 -11.32
C ASP A 157 16.35 -6.40 -12.74
N GLY A 158 16.75 -7.21 -13.72
CA GLY A 158 16.23 -7.15 -15.08
C GLY A 158 14.72 -7.38 -15.14
N PHE A 159 14.21 -8.32 -14.34
CA PHE A 159 12.78 -8.55 -14.25
C PHE A 159 12.02 -7.31 -13.70
N ILE A 160 12.52 -6.71 -12.62
CA ILE A 160 11.96 -5.48 -12.06
C ILE A 160 11.98 -4.35 -13.09
N ALA A 161 13.10 -4.18 -13.81
CA ALA A 161 13.24 -3.15 -14.84
C ALA A 161 12.22 -3.34 -15.97
N LYS A 162 12.03 -4.57 -16.46
CA LYS A 162 11.05 -4.89 -17.51
C LYS A 162 9.59 -4.68 -17.06
N LEU A 163 9.28 -4.98 -15.81
CA LEU A 163 7.96 -4.68 -15.25
C LEU A 163 7.69 -3.18 -15.20
N LYS A 164 8.69 -2.37 -14.84
CA LYS A 164 8.57 -0.90 -14.83
C LYS A 164 8.31 -0.33 -16.21
N GLU A 165 8.94 -0.88 -17.27
CA GLU A 165 8.64 -0.50 -18.66
C GLU A 165 7.14 -0.71 -19.00
N SER A 166 6.51 -1.71 -18.38
CA SER A 166 5.08 -2.02 -18.52
C SER A 166 4.20 -1.30 -17.50
N ASN A 167 4.73 -0.32 -16.76
CA ASN A 167 4.04 0.40 -15.69
C ASN A 167 3.48 -0.52 -14.59
N ILE A 168 4.25 -1.54 -14.24
CA ILE A 168 3.96 -2.51 -13.18
C ILE A 168 5.07 -2.47 -12.14
N ASP A 169 4.70 -2.24 -10.88
CA ASP A 169 5.61 -2.43 -9.75
C ASP A 169 5.47 -3.85 -9.19
N VAL A 170 6.58 -4.39 -8.68
CA VAL A 170 6.58 -5.67 -7.97
C VAL A 170 7.07 -5.49 -6.55
N VAL A 171 6.32 -6.02 -5.61
CA VAL A 171 6.64 -6.01 -4.18
C VAL A 171 7.00 -7.43 -3.75
N PHE A 172 8.27 -7.66 -3.43
CA PHE A 172 8.75 -8.90 -2.83
C PHE A 172 8.71 -8.79 -1.31
N ARG A 173 8.27 -9.85 -0.66
CA ARG A 173 8.34 -10.00 0.79
C ARG A 173 9.32 -11.10 1.13
N TYR A 174 10.21 -10.81 2.07
CA TYR A 174 11.31 -11.69 2.46
C TYR A 174 11.14 -12.20 3.88
N THR A 175 11.56 -13.43 4.14
CA THR A 175 11.82 -13.92 5.50
C THR A 175 13.09 -13.29 6.05
N ASP A 176 13.35 -13.45 7.34
CA ASP A 176 14.56 -12.95 7.99
C ASP A 176 15.85 -13.55 7.38
N GLU A 177 15.75 -14.75 6.79
CA GLU A 177 16.85 -15.42 6.07
C GLU A 177 16.97 -14.96 4.60
N GLY A 178 16.20 -13.96 4.18
CA GLY A 178 16.27 -13.39 2.83
C GLY A 178 15.55 -14.20 1.74
N ARG A 179 14.75 -15.20 2.10
CA ARG A 179 13.95 -15.99 1.16
C ARG A 179 12.67 -15.23 0.78
N ILE A 180 12.33 -15.21 -0.51
CA ILE A 180 11.06 -14.65 -0.98
C ILE A 180 9.90 -15.56 -0.54
N TYR A 181 9.00 -15.07 0.31
CA TYR A 181 7.78 -15.77 0.70
C TYR A 181 6.51 -15.18 0.10
N GLY A 182 6.58 -13.97 -0.45
CA GLY A 182 5.43 -13.31 -1.06
C GLY A 182 5.84 -12.44 -2.23
N VAL A 183 5.01 -12.41 -3.25
CA VAL A 183 5.17 -11.53 -4.43
C VAL A 183 3.82 -10.94 -4.78
N THR A 184 3.78 -9.63 -4.99
CA THR A 184 2.58 -8.90 -5.39
C THR A 184 2.94 -7.95 -6.52
N PHE A 185 2.15 -7.96 -7.59
CA PHE A 185 2.28 -7.07 -8.73
C PHE A 185 1.26 -5.95 -8.62
N VAL A 186 1.69 -4.71 -8.77
CA VAL A 186 0.86 -3.50 -8.74
C VAL A 186 0.85 -2.90 -10.15
N ASP A 187 -0.23 -3.14 -10.87
CA ASP A 187 -0.41 -2.69 -12.25
C ASP A 187 -1.12 -1.33 -12.26
N HIS A 188 -0.38 -0.29 -12.61
CA HIS A 188 -0.89 1.08 -12.66
C HIS A 188 -1.83 1.33 -13.84
N GLY A 189 -1.67 0.57 -14.93
CA GLY A 189 -2.52 0.70 -16.12
C GLY A 189 -3.95 0.24 -15.85
N THR A 190 -4.09 -0.90 -15.19
CA THR A 190 -5.41 -1.47 -14.82
C THR A 190 -5.89 -1.04 -13.43
N GLN A 191 -5.03 -0.36 -12.67
CA GLN A 191 -5.23 -0.02 -11.25
C GLN A 191 -5.59 -1.24 -10.41
N THR A 192 -4.80 -2.31 -10.56
CA THR A 192 -5.04 -3.60 -9.92
C THR A 192 -3.79 -4.07 -9.20
N SER A 193 -3.96 -4.62 -8.01
CA SER A 193 -2.89 -5.30 -7.27
C SER A 193 -3.21 -6.78 -7.17
N LEU A 194 -2.26 -7.63 -7.54
CA LEU A 194 -2.43 -9.06 -7.68
C LEU A 194 -1.27 -9.83 -7.05
N ASN A 195 -1.58 -10.75 -6.16
CA ASN A 195 -0.57 -11.70 -5.68
C ASN A 195 -0.11 -12.60 -6.83
N GLY A 196 1.19 -12.91 -6.87
CA GLY A 196 1.78 -13.71 -7.93
C GLY A 196 1.12 -15.06 -8.14
N SER A 197 0.70 -15.73 -7.07
CA SER A 197 -0.02 -17.00 -7.14
C SER A 197 -1.38 -16.93 -7.86
N ARG A 198 -1.99 -15.74 -7.92
CA ARG A 198 -3.24 -15.51 -8.67
C ARG A 198 -3.00 -15.36 -10.17
N LEU A 199 -1.83 -14.90 -10.58
CA LEU A 199 -1.45 -14.81 -11.98
C LEU A 199 -1.06 -16.17 -12.56
N GLY A 200 -0.50 -17.07 -11.74
CA GLY A 200 -0.09 -18.41 -12.12
C GLY A 200 0.94 -19.00 -11.17
N LYS A 201 1.14 -20.31 -11.24
CA LYS A 201 2.13 -21.01 -10.39
C LYS A 201 3.56 -20.52 -10.66
N GLU A 202 3.85 -20.19 -11.90
CA GLU A 202 5.14 -19.66 -12.40
C GLU A 202 5.51 -18.29 -11.82
N PHE A 203 4.52 -17.53 -11.35
CA PHE A 203 4.71 -16.19 -10.74
C PHE A 203 4.62 -16.25 -9.21
N SER A 204 4.49 -17.44 -8.64
CA SER A 204 4.47 -17.60 -7.18
C SER A 204 5.83 -17.26 -6.57
N ALA A 205 5.84 -16.91 -5.28
CA ALA A 205 7.05 -16.59 -4.54
C ALA A 205 8.11 -17.69 -4.64
N ASN A 206 7.70 -18.96 -4.50
CA ASN A 206 8.61 -20.10 -4.60
C ASN A 206 9.20 -20.25 -6.01
N ALA A 207 8.39 -20.11 -7.06
CA ALA A 207 8.87 -20.22 -8.44
C ALA A 207 9.88 -19.11 -8.76
N LEU A 208 9.60 -17.88 -8.39
CA LEU A 208 10.50 -16.76 -8.61
C LEU A 208 11.76 -16.86 -7.74
N GLN A 209 11.64 -17.32 -6.49
CA GLN A 209 12.81 -17.60 -5.63
C GLN A 209 13.74 -18.61 -6.30
N THR A 210 13.22 -19.76 -6.77
CA THR A 210 14.01 -20.78 -7.44
C THR A 210 14.69 -20.23 -8.69
N ARG A 211 13.95 -19.51 -9.53
CA ARG A 211 14.48 -18.92 -10.76
C ARG A 211 15.62 -17.95 -10.51
N PHE A 212 15.45 -17.02 -9.56
CA PHE A 212 16.47 -16.00 -9.29
C PHE A 212 17.65 -16.52 -8.47
N SER A 213 17.47 -17.57 -7.65
CA SER A 213 18.58 -18.23 -6.96
C SER A 213 19.49 -19.01 -7.92
N GLN A 214 18.93 -19.57 -8.99
CA GLN A 214 19.72 -20.28 -10.03
C GLN A 214 20.49 -19.31 -10.94
N ALA A 215 20.05 -18.06 -11.05
CA ALA A 215 20.70 -17.03 -11.86
C ALA A 215 21.92 -16.39 -11.19
N GLN A 216 22.12 -16.58 -9.88
CA GLN A 216 23.35 -16.14 -9.20
C GLN A 216 24.47 -17.16 -9.44
N PRO A 217 25.62 -16.78 -10.08
CA PRO A 217 26.77 -17.66 -10.16
C PRO A 217 27.22 -17.99 -8.74
N GLN A 218 27.30 -19.27 -8.41
CA GLN A 218 27.84 -19.74 -7.13
C GLN A 218 29.27 -19.16 -7.02
N GLN A 219 29.48 -18.26 -6.06
CA GLN A 219 30.84 -17.86 -5.70
C GLN A 219 31.56 -19.14 -5.23
N PRO A 220 32.73 -19.49 -5.80
CA PRO A 220 33.47 -20.67 -5.34
C PRO A 220 33.80 -20.47 -3.86
N ILE A 221 33.45 -21.47 -3.07
CA ILE A 221 33.82 -21.56 -1.65
C ILE A 221 35.36 -21.50 -1.64
N GLN A 222 35.95 -20.40 -1.19
CA GLN A 222 37.37 -20.30 -0.91
C GLN A 222 37.66 -21.26 0.23
N GLN A 223 38.19 -22.41 -0.10
CA GLN A 223 38.77 -23.34 0.88
C GLN A 223 39.91 -22.61 1.58
N GLN A 224 39.72 -22.32 2.86
CA GLN A 224 40.80 -21.83 3.72
C GLN A 224 41.88 -22.91 3.75
N PRO A 225 43.17 -22.58 3.50
CA PRO A 225 44.22 -23.54 3.63
C PRO A 225 44.37 -23.95 5.10
N ASN A 226 44.24 -25.25 5.31
CA ASN A 226 44.41 -25.94 6.60
C ASN A 226 45.81 -25.63 7.15
N ARG A 227 45.93 -24.82 8.19
CA ARG A 227 47.17 -24.68 8.94
C ARG A 227 47.26 -25.91 9.87
N GLN A 228 48.06 -26.87 9.49
CA GLN A 228 48.54 -27.92 10.43
C GLN A 228 49.69 -27.37 11.27
N PRO A 229 49.89 -27.91 12.49
CA PRO A 229 50.76 -27.40 13.55
C PRO A 229 52.26 -27.51 13.28
#